data_9175407e12bed96b1dedcd9a6df83b8d
#
_entry.id   9175407e12bed96b1dedcd9a6df83b8d
#
_cell.length_a   1.000
_cell.length_b   1.000
_cell.length_c   1.000
_cell.angle_alpha   90.00
_cell.angle_beta   90.00
_cell.angle_gamma   90.00
#
_symmetry.space_group_name_H-M   'P 1'
#
loop_
_entity.id
_entity.type
_entity.pdbx_description
1 polymer ?
#
loop_
_entity_poly.entity_id
_entity_poly.type
_entity_poly.pdbx_seq_one_letter_code
_entity_poly.pdbx_strand_id
1 'polypeptide(L)'
;MEGLFAKIETSKGTIKLSLTYDLTPGTVGNFVALAEGKQSNTHKQEGEPYYNGLKFHRVISDFMIQGGCPQGNGVGGPGYQFDDEFHPELKHNRAGTLSMANAGPGTNGSQFFITHGPTTWLDGKHTVFGYVTEGQDVVDQIAQGDEIISVSIERVGQKAQLWDAKEAFHLFNTSGEVRKEIAQKEAEKALSSLTEGMEKTESGLYYTITKSGSGDFPKKGVTVAVHYRGMLLDGTVFDSSYQRNQPLEFTLGVGQVIPGWDEGIQLLQRGASARLVIPSQLAYGTRGAGGVIPPDATLIFEVELINF
;
A
#
# COMPACT_ATOMS: atom_id res chain seq x y z
N MET A 1 -4.77 34.30 -9.84
CA MET A 1 -5.30 32.93 -9.98
C MET A 1 -5.83 32.54 -8.62
N GLU A 2 -7.11 32.16 -8.52
CA GLU A 2 -7.69 31.70 -7.26
C GLU A 2 -7.24 30.27 -6.95
N GLY A 3 -7.07 29.93 -5.65
CA GLY A 3 -6.68 28.60 -5.25
C GLY A 3 -6.00 28.55 -3.88
N LEU A 4 -5.53 27.36 -3.54
CA LEU A 4 -4.76 27.06 -2.34
C LEU A 4 -3.30 26.84 -2.72
N PHE A 5 -2.39 27.55 -2.09
CA PHE A 5 -0.97 27.47 -2.39
C PHE A 5 -0.16 27.19 -1.13
N ALA A 6 0.91 26.41 -1.30
CA ALA A 6 1.94 26.28 -0.27
C ALA A 6 3.23 27.00 -0.73
N LYS A 7 3.85 27.70 0.20
CA LYS A 7 5.15 28.32 0.02
C LYS A 7 6.14 27.64 0.94
N ILE A 8 7.12 26.95 0.38
CA ILE A 8 8.20 26.30 1.12
C ILE A 8 9.44 27.18 1.02
N GLU A 9 9.83 27.76 2.15
CA GLU A 9 11.11 28.46 2.28
C GLU A 9 12.20 27.43 2.60
N THR A 10 13.25 27.42 1.81
CA THR A 10 14.36 26.49 1.96
C THR A 10 15.69 27.20 2.10
N SER A 11 16.75 26.49 2.47
CA SER A 11 18.12 27.01 2.49
C SER A 11 18.64 27.44 1.08
N LYS A 12 17.93 27.07 0.00
CA LYS A 12 18.28 27.40 -1.41
C LYS A 12 17.36 28.45 -2.04
N GLY A 13 16.27 28.80 -1.39
CA GLY A 13 15.27 29.71 -1.92
C GLY A 13 13.85 29.23 -1.67
N THR A 14 12.92 29.84 -2.37
CA THR A 14 11.48 29.61 -2.21
C THR A 14 10.93 28.73 -3.31
N ILE A 15 10.11 27.75 -2.92
CA ILE A 15 9.32 26.91 -3.84
C ILE A 15 7.84 27.24 -3.58
N LYS A 16 7.10 27.65 -4.60
CA LYS A 16 5.65 27.85 -4.53
C LYS A 16 4.91 26.74 -5.25
N LEU A 17 3.91 26.18 -4.59
CA LEU A 17 3.13 25.03 -5.04
C LEU A 17 1.64 25.40 -5.12
N SER A 18 0.97 25.02 -6.19
CA SER A 18 -0.49 24.97 -6.25
C SER A 18 -0.96 23.64 -5.70
N LEU A 19 -1.91 23.63 -4.75
CA LEU A 19 -2.46 22.42 -4.13
C LEU A 19 -3.81 22.06 -4.74
N THR A 20 -4.02 20.77 -5.00
CA THR A 20 -5.24 20.24 -5.67
C THR A 20 -6.34 19.91 -4.67
N TYR A 21 -6.67 20.85 -3.79
CA TYR A 21 -7.59 20.69 -2.64
C TYR A 21 -9.03 20.32 -3.02
N ASP A 22 -9.41 20.46 -4.27
CA ASP A 22 -10.70 20.08 -4.84
C ASP A 22 -10.71 18.67 -5.47
N LEU A 23 -9.53 18.11 -5.80
CA LEU A 23 -9.37 16.79 -6.38
C LEU A 23 -8.83 15.75 -5.38
N THR A 24 -7.99 16.20 -4.45
CA THR A 24 -7.40 15.36 -3.38
C THR A 24 -7.53 16.07 -2.02
N PRO A 25 -8.79 16.35 -1.58
CA PRO A 25 -9.05 17.13 -0.37
C PRO A 25 -8.47 16.51 0.90
N GLY A 26 -8.47 15.19 1.02
CA GLY A 26 -7.92 14.50 2.20
C GLY A 26 -6.41 14.65 2.30
N THR A 27 -5.70 14.38 1.22
CA THR A 27 -4.23 14.48 1.17
C THR A 27 -3.75 15.92 1.35
N VAL A 28 -4.38 16.87 0.65
CA VAL A 28 -4.10 18.30 0.84
C VAL A 28 -4.46 18.74 2.26
N GLY A 29 -5.57 18.23 2.81
CA GLY A 29 -6.01 18.48 4.18
C GLY A 29 -4.96 18.08 5.21
N ASN A 30 -4.42 16.88 5.10
CA ASN A 30 -3.33 16.39 5.94
C ASN A 30 -2.09 17.29 5.84
N PHE A 31 -1.62 17.57 4.63
CA PHE A 31 -0.42 18.38 4.39
C PHE A 31 -0.59 19.80 4.96
N VAL A 32 -1.71 20.47 4.67
CA VAL A 32 -1.99 21.84 5.12
C VAL A 32 -2.17 21.89 6.64
N ALA A 33 -2.93 20.96 7.23
CA ALA A 33 -3.16 20.95 8.66
C ALA A 33 -1.86 20.66 9.45
N LEU A 34 -0.97 19.85 8.93
CA LEU A 34 0.39 19.67 9.48
C LEU A 34 1.23 20.93 9.33
N ALA A 35 1.22 21.57 8.15
CA ALA A 35 1.97 22.80 7.90
C ALA A 35 1.52 23.96 8.81
N GLU A 36 0.25 24.01 9.16
CA GLU A 36 -0.34 25.03 10.06
C GLU A 36 -0.29 24.64 11.55
N GLY A 37 0.23 23.45 11.90
CA GLY A 37 0.26 22.96 13.29
C GLY A 37 -1.11 22.58 13.85
N LYS A 38 -2.12 22.38 12.98
CA LYS A 38 -3.51 22.06 13.38
C LYS A 38 -3.80 20.56 13.47
N GLN A 39 -2.96 19.72 12.86
CA GLN A 39 -3.10 18.27 12.88
C GLN A 39 -2.28 17.68 14.03
N SER A 40 -2.94 16.94 14.92
CA SER A 40 -2.28 16.19 15.99
C SER A 40 -1.27 15.19 15.41
N ASN A 41 -0.07 15.15 15.98
CA ASN A 41 1.02 14.31 15.54
C ASN A 41 1.96 13.97 16.70
N THR A 42 2.90 13.03 16.49
CA THR A 42 3.85 12.57 17.53
C THR A 42 5.18 13.33 17.54
N HIS A 43 5.37 14.32 16.66
CA HIS A 43 6.64 15.02 16.50
C HIS A 43 6.63 16.45 17.05
N LYS A 44 5.54 17.18 16.89
CA LYS A 44 5.37 18.59 17.30
C LYS A 44 4.18 18.72 18.25
N GLN A 45 4.23 19.74 19.08
CA GLN A 45 3.08 20.11 19.93
C GLN A 45 1.97 20.76 19.10
N GLU A 46 0.76 20.76 19.63
CA GLU A 46 -0.36 21.44 18.99
C GLU A 46 -0.05 22.94 18.81
N GLY A 47 -0.32 23.47 17.64
CA GLY A 47 -0.01 24.84 17.24
C GLY A 47 1.39 25.02 16.62
N GLU A 48 2.28 24.02 16.69
CA GLU A 48 3.60 24.10 16.07
C GLU A 48 3.57 23.57 14.63
N PRO A 49 4.01 24.36 13.63
CA PRO A 49 4.14 23.91 12.24
C PRO A 49 5.05 22.69 12.10
N TYR A 50 4.50 21.60 11.58
CA TYR A 50 5.16 20.31 11.54
C TYR A 50 6.46 20.30 10.71
N TYR A 51 6.44 20.93 9.53
CA TYR A 51 7.52 20.85 8.55
C TYR A 51 8.71 21.77 8.83
N ASN A 52 8.54 22.78 9.70
CA ASN A 52 9.59 23.74 9.98
C ASN A 52 10.80 23.09 10.66
N GLY A 53 11.98 23.31 10.10
CA GLY A 53 13.26 22.74 10.57
C GLY A 53 13.51 21.30 10.07
N LEU A 54 12.61 20.70 9.30
CA LEU A 54 12.85 19.39 8.69
C LEU A 54 13.79 19.51 7.49
N LYS A 55 14.32 18.38 7.03
CA LYS A 55 15.28 18.33 5.93
C LYS A 55 14.74 17.55 4.74
N PHE A 56 15.27 17.89 3.56
CA PHE A 56 15.20 17.00 2.42
C PHE A 56 16.18 15.85 2.65
N HIS A 57 15.70 14.79 3.27
CA HIS A 57 16.53 13.68 3.73
C HIS A 57 16.94 12.71 2.62
N ARG A 58 16.28 12.78 1.46
CA ARG A 58 16.61 11.96 0.28
C ARG A 58 16.46 12.80 -0.97
N VAL A 59 17.54 12.89 -1.75
CA VAL A 59 17.59 13.59 -3.04
C VAL A 59 18.21 12.66 -4.06
N ILE A 60 17.55 12.45 -5.19
CA ILE A 60 18.07 11.67 -6.31
C ILE A 60 18.03 12.57 -7.53
N SER A 61 19.20 12.84 -8.11
CA SER A 61 19.33 13.65 -9.34
C SER A 61 18.46 13.08 -10.45
N ASP A 62 17.89 13.96 -11.25
CA ASP A 62 17.00 13.66 -12.39
C ASP A 62 15.73 12.87 -12.01
N PHE A 63 15.45 12.73 -10.70
CA PHE A 63 14.27 12.05 -10.22
C PHE A 63 13.44 12.93 -9.27
N MET A 64 13.85 13.12 -8.02
CA MET A 64 13.04 13.86 -7.03
C MET A 64 13.85 14.32 -5.82
N ILE A 65 13.29 15.29 -5.09
CA ILE A 65 13.64 15.65 -3.72
C ILE A 65 12.54 15.18 -2.76
N GLN A 66 12.90 14.55 -1.63
CA GLN A 66 11.96 14.02 -0.65
C GLN A 66 12.22 14.60 0.73
N GLY A 67 11.15 15.12 1.35
CA GLY A 67 11.14 15.73 2.67
C GLY A 67 9.98 15.23 3.55
N GLY A 68 9.76 15.91 4.69
CA GLY A 68 8.63 15.63 5.59
C GLY A 68 8.84 14.51 6.59
N CYS A 69 10.05 13.89 6.66
CA CYS A 69 10.40 12.91 7.67
C CYS A 69 10.96 13.61 8.94
N PRO A 70 10.30 13.51 10.11
CA PRO A 70 10.75 14.18 11.33
C PRO A 70 12.10 13.64 11.85
N GLN A 71 12.43 12.39 11.55
CA GLN A 71 13.69 11.75 11.94
C GLN A 71 14.81 11.95 10.91
N GLY A 72 14.49 12.50 9.74
CA GLY A 72 15.47 12.74 8.66
C GLY A 72 16.12 11.49 8.06
N ASN A 73 15.51 10.33 8.21
CA ASN A 73 16.04 9.02 7.77
C ASN A 73 15.07 8.24 6.85
N GLY A 74 13.91 8.80 6.55
CA GLY A 74 12.87 8.20 5.70
C GLY A 74 11.93 7.22 6.42
N VAL A 75 12.16 6.89 7.68
CA VAL A 75 11.32 5.94 8.45
C VAL A 75 10.26 6.65 9.29
N GLY A 76 10.51 7.91 9.69
CA GLY A 76 9.63 8.69 10.54
C GLY A 76 8.40 9.25 9.84
N GLY A 77 7.37 9.54 10.64
CA GLY A 77 6.10 10.12 10.17
C GLY A 77 5.34 10.84 11.29
N PRO A 78 4.08 11.21 11.06
CA PRO A 78 3.29 12.00 12.00
C PRO A 78 2.68 11.18 13.15
N GLY A 79 2.93 9.84 13.19
CA GLY A 79 2.37 8.92 14.18
C GLY A 79 1.08 8.23 13.74
N TYR A 80 0.65 8.45 12.49
CA TYR A 80 -0.48 7.79 11.85
C TYR A 80 -0.20 7.57 10.36
N GLN A 81 -1.04 6.76 9.72
CA GLN A 81 -1.05 6.53 8.28
C GLN A 81 -2.48 6.75 7.74
N PHE A 82 -2.59 7.04 6.45
CA PHE A 82 -3.87 7.19 5.77
C PHE A 82 -3.82 6.64 4.33
N ASP A 83 -5.00 6.40 3.78
CA ASP A 83 -5.18 5.77 2.47
C ASP A 83 -4.71 6.65 1.31
N ASP A 84 -4.46 6.01 0.17
CA ASP A 84 -4.18 6.71 -1.08
C ASP A 84 -5.44 7.42 -1.61
N GLU A 85 -5.24 8.58 -2.25
CA GLU A 85 -6.30 9.41 -2.83
C GLU A 85 -5.99 9.70 -4.30
N PHE A 86 -6.12 8.69 -5.15
CA PHE A 86 -5.80 8.82 -6.57
C PHE A 86 -6.93 9.51 -7.32
N HIS A 87 -6.57 10.46 -8.19
CA HIS A 87 -7.49 11.12 -9.10
C HIS A 87 -7.02 10.95 -10.56
N PRO A 88 -7.89 10.60 -11.51
CA PRO A 88 -7.51 10.27 -12.88
C PRO A 88 -6.82 11.42 -13.64
N GLU A 89 -7.13 12.68 -13.30
CA GLU A 89 -6.54 13.87 -13.91
C GLU A 89 -5.15 14.21 -13.34
N LEU A 90 -4.79 13.69 -12.17
CA LEU A 90 -3.53 13.98 -11.51
C LEU A 90 -2.48 12.92 -11.85
N LYS A 91 -1.43 13.34 -12.54
CA LYS A 91 -0.37 12.47 -13.08
C LYS A 91 1.02 13.02 -12.80
N HIS A 92 1.98 12.12 -12.70
CA HIS A 92 3.41 12.45 -12.62
C HIS A 92 4.02 12.72 -14.03
N ASN A 93 3.37 13.53 -14.83
CA ASN A 93 3.70 13.73 -16.25
C ASN A 93 4.60 14.94 -16.53
N ARG A 94 5.09 15.61 -15.47
CA ARG A 94 5.92 16.83 -15.60
C ARG A 94 6.86 17.01 -14.39
N ALA A 95 7.85 17.86 -14.55
CA ALA A 95 8.66 18.38 -13.45
C ALA A 95 7.78 19.15 -12.45
N GLY A 96 8.21 19.21 -11.20
CA GLY A 96 7.50 19.92 -10.13
C GLY A 96 6.21 19.25 -9.67
N THR A 97 6.02 17.97 -9.94
CA THR A 97 4.88 17.22 -9.38
C THR A 97 5.11 16.98 -7.91
N LEU A 98 4.18 17.47 -7.07
CA LEU A 98 4.15 17.23 -5.62
C LEU A 98 3.32 15.99 -5.34
N SER A 99 3.92 14.99 -4.67
CA SER A 99 3.29 13.70 -4.43
C SER A 99 3.66 13.12 -3.06
N MET A 100 2.81 12.24 -2.52
CA MET A 100 3.06 11.58 -1.24
C MET A 100 4.09 10.46 -1.37
N ALA A 101 5.08 10.46 -0.49
CA ALA A 101 5.94 9.30 -0.28
C ALA A 101 5.23 8.30 0.62
N ASN A 102 5.30 7.00 0.27
CA ASN A 102 4.71 5.92 1.02
C ASN A 102 5.59 4.65 0.95
N ALA A 103 5.27 3.66 1.78
CA ALA A 103 5.93 2.34 1.81
C ALA A 103 5.04 1.23 1.20
N GLY A 104 4.06 1.60 0.40
CA GLY A 104 3.05 0.75 -0.21
C GLY A 104 1.64 1.33 0.00
N PRO A 105 0.59 0.66 -0.51
CA PRO A 105 -0.78 1.15 -0.44
C PRO A 105 -1.22 1.51 0.98
N GLY A 106 -1.89 2.66 1.15
CA GLY A 106 -2.47 3.09 2.42
C GLY A 106 -1.46 3.45 3.51
N THR A 107 -0.20 3.74 3.18
CA THR A 107 0.84 4.08 4.16
C THR A 107 1.32 5.53 4.06
N ASN A 108 0.47 6.43 3.54
CA ASN A 108 0.78 7.85 3.50
C ASN A 108 0.85 8.44 4.91
N GLY A 109 1.72 9.43 5.11
CA GLY A 109 1.90 10.11 6.40
C GLY A 109 2.22 11.59 6.21
N SER A 110 3.42 12.02 6.60
CA SER A 110 3.89 13.39 6.42
C SER A 110 4.92 13.55 5.30
N GLN A 111 5.50 12.46 4.80
CA GLN A 111 6.55 12.52 3.80
C GLN A 111 5.98 12.81 2.40
N PHE A 112 6.63 13.72 1.69
CA PHE A 112 6.30 14.10 0.32
C PHE A 112 7.54 14.17 -0.54
N PHE A 113 7.36 14.16 -1.85
CA PHE A 113 8.44 14.43 -2.81
C PHE A 113 7.99 15.40 -3.90
N ILE A 114 8.97 16.10 -4.50
CA ILE A 114 8.79 16.98 -5.65
C ILE A 114 9.71 16.49 -6.77
N THR A 115 9.19 16.30 -7.97
CA THR A 115 9.91 15.68 -9.07
C THR A 115 10.75 16.69 -9.86
N HIS A 116 11.91 16.23 -10.38
CA HIS A 116 12.75 16.99 -11.33
C HIS A 116 12.23 16.87 -12.78
N GLY A 117 11.49 15.80 -13.09
CA GLY A 117 10.95 15.53 -14.42
C GLY A 117 9.71 14.62 -14.36
N PRO A 118 9.18 14.17 -15.50
CA PRO A 118 8.09 13.19 -15.54
C PRO A 118 8.50 11.85 -14.92
N THR A 119 7.63 11.28 -14.06
CA THR A 119 7.83 9.99 -13.37
C THR A 119 6.58 9.13 -13.45
N THR A 120 6.05 8.93 -14.66
CA THR A 120 4.74 8.32 -14.92
C THR A 120 4.57 6.90 -14.38
N TRP A 121 5.66 6.18 -14.11
CA TRP A 121 5.64 4.85 -13.45
C TRP A 121 5.17 4.89 -11.98
N LEU A 122 5.02 6.08 -11.39
CA LEU A 122 4.48 6.31 -10.05
C LEU A 122 2.96 6.55 -10.05
N ASP A 123 2.33 6.71 -11.22
CA ASP A 123 0.89 6.88 -11.33
C ASP A 123 0.13 5.68 -10.74
N GLY A 124 -0.89 5.96 -9.92
CA GLY A 124 -1.66 4.93 -9.21
C GLY A 124 -0.92 4.24 -8.05
N LYS A 125 0.28 4.73 -7.68
CA LYS A 125 1.07 4.22 -6.55
C LYS A 125 1.35 5.30 -5.50
N HIS A 126 1.44 6.56 -5.94
CA HIS A 126 1.67 7.72 -5.09
C HIS A 126 0.63 8.79 -5.40
N THR A 127 0.06 9.40 -4.36
CA THR A 127 -0.98 10.42 -4.51
C THR A 127 -0.36 11.75 -4.93
N VAL A 128 -0.64 12.21 -6.13
CA VAL A 128 -0.32 13.58 -6.57
C VAL A 128 -1.31 14.54 -5.93
N PHE A 129 -0.80 15.59 -5.28
CA PHE A 129 -1.66 16.57 -4.59
C PHE A 129 -1.28 18.03 -4.82
N GLY A 130 -0.40 18.29 -5.77
CA GLY A 130 -0.01 19.64 -6.16
C GLY A 130 1.07 19.70 -7.22
N TYR A 131 1.41 20.93 -7.61
CA TYR A 131 2.42 21.20 -8.61
C TYR A 131 3.18 22.48 -8.32
N VAL A 132 4.48 22.52 -8.62
CA VAL A 132 5.30 23.71 -8.56
C VAL A 132 4.78 24.75 -9.57
N THR A 133 4.55 25.97 -9.10
CA THR A 133 4.18 27.11 -9.92
C THR A 133 5.32 28.11 -10.06
N GLU A 134 6.21 28.19 -9.05
CA GLU A 134 7.39 29.02 -9.05
C GLU A 134 8.51 28.31 -8.26
N GLY A 135 9.77 28.47 -8.68
CA GLY A 135 10.94 27.90 -7.98
C GLY A 135 11.29 26.46 -8.37
N GLN A 136 11.01 26.02 -9.60
CA GLN A 136 11.51 24.73 -10.09
C GLN A 136 13.05 24.69 -10.12
N ASP A 137 13.69 25.81 -10.43
CA ASP A 137 15.14 25.99 -10.37
C ASP A 137 15.69 25.81 -8.93
N VAL A 138 14.91 26.17 -7.91
CA VAL A 138 15.23 25.88 -6.50
C VAL A 138 15.11 24.41 -6.20
N VAL A 139 14.03 23.75 -6.68
CA VAL A 139 13.88 22.26 -6.56
C VAL A 139 15.11 21.55 -7.13
N ASP A 140 15.57 22.00 -8.30
CA ASP A 140 16.70 21.38 -9.01
C ASP A 140 18.05 21.63 -8.32
N GLN A 141 18.15 22.66 -7.43
CA GLN A 141 19.33 22.99 -6.64
C GLN A 141 19.36 22.37 -5.24
N ILE A 142 18.24 21.83 -4.76
CA ILE A 142 18.18 21.20 -3.43
C ILE A 142 19.09 19.97 -3.38
N ALA A 143 19.94 19.93 -2.36
CA ALA A 143 20.80 18.81 -2.03
C ALA A 143 20.29 18.05 -0.80
N GLN A 144 20.72 16.82 -0.64
CA GLN A 144 20.40 16.04 0.54
C GLN A 144 20.93 16.69 1.80
N GLY A 145 20.04 16.91 2.77
CA GLY A 145 20.34 17.59 4.03
C GLY A 145 19.95 19.08 4.04
N ASP A 146 19.59 19.67 2.90
CA ASP A 146 19.06 21.03 2.84
C ASP A 146 17.77 21.14 3.67
N GLU A 147 17.57 22.32 4.28
CA GLU A 147 16.53 22.53 5.29
C GLU A 147 15.26 23.13 4.69
N ILE A 148 14.11 22.67 5.18
CA ILE A 148 12.80 23.30 5.07
C ILE A 148 12.70 24.29 6.22
N ILE A 149 12.98 25.57 5.96
CA ILE A 149 12.95 26.62 6.97
C ILE A 149 11.53 26.82 7.47
N SER A 150 10.57 26.94 6.54
CA SER A 150 9.15 27.03 6.87
C SER A 150 8.24 26.61 5.72
N VAL A 151 7.02 26.19 6.07
CA VAL A 151 5.93 25.98 5.11
C VAL A 151 4.77 26.87 5.50
N SER A 152 4.35 27.78 4.63
CA SER A 152 3.20 28.65 4.82
C SER A 152 2.13 28.41 3.76
N ILE A 153 0.87 28.61 4.14
CA ILE A 153 -0.29 28.36 3.28
C ILE A 153 -0.96 29.68 2.90
N GLU A 154 -1.09 29.89 1.60
CA GLU A 154 -1.74 31.06 1.01
C GLU A 154 -3.09 30.64 0.41
N ARG A 155 -4.17 31.34 0.81
CA ARG A 155 -5.55 31.10 0.39
C ARG A 155 -6.04 32.28 -0.45
N VAL A 156 -6.24 32.08 -1.75
CA VAL A 156 -6.65 33.13 -2.69
C VAL A 156 -8.05 32.81 -3.23
N GLY A 157 -9.00 33.72 -2.99
CA GLY A 157 -10.41 33.55 -3.37
C GLY A 157 -11.26 32.92 -2.26
N GLN A 158 -12.57 33.17 -2.35
CA GLN A 158 -13.51 32.83 -1.28
C GLN A 158 -13.57 31.32 -0.99
N LYS A 159 -13.52 30.48 -2.03
CA LYS A 159 -13.56 29.01 -1.88
C LYS A 159 -12.36 28.51 -1.06
N ALA A 160 -11.15 28.98 -1.36
CA ALA A 160 -9.94 28.58 -0.64
C ALA A 160 -9.91 29.12 0.79
N GLN A 161 -10.44 30.34 1.03
CA GLN A 161 -10.51 30.95 2.37
C GLN A 161 -11.47 30.20 3.30
N LEU A 162 -12.58 29.67 2.78
CA LEU A 162 -13.58 28.93 3.55
C LEU A 162 -13.23 27.43 3.69
N TRP A 163 -12.25 26.94 2.95
CA TRP A 163 -11.87 25.52 3.00
C TRP A 163 -11.06 25.20 4.27
N ASP A 164 -11.56 24.23 5.03
CA ASP A 164 -10.94 23.75 6.26
C ASP A 164 -10.14 22.47 6.03
N ALA A 165 -8.83 22.55 6.26
CA ALA A 165 -7.90 21.44 6.02
C ALA A 165 -8.11 20.25 6.98
N LYS A 166 -8.35 20.56 8.26
CA LYS A 166 -8.53 19.53 9.30
C LYS A 166 -9.83 18.78 9.08
N GLU A 167 -10.90 19.50 8.74
CA GLU A 167 -12.20 18.89 8.40
C GLU A 167 -12.10 18.03 7.14
N ALA A 168 -11.45 18.51 6.09
CA ALA A 168 -11.27 17.75 4.84
C ALA A 168 -10.51 16.43 5.09
N PHE A 169 -9.44 16.47 5.88
CA PHE A 169 -8.70 15.25 6.24
C PHE A 169 -9.53 14.31 7.12
N HIS A 170 -10.27 14.84 8.08
CA HIS A 170 -11.14 14.06 8.96
C HIS A 170 -12.22 13.30 8.15
N LEU A 171 -12.91 14.00 7.25
CA LEU A 171 -13.93 13.41 6.38
C LEU A 171 -13.35 12.32 5.47
N PHE A 172 -12.17 12.56 4.90
CA PHE A 172 -11.48 11.57 4.07
C PHE A 172 -11.14 10.30 4.88
N ASN A 173 -10.55 10.45 6.06
CA ASN A 173 -10.14 9.34 6.93
C ASN A 173 -11.33 8.53 7.42
N THR A 174 -12.39 9.19 7.90
CA THR A 174 -13.63 8.53 8.34
C THR A 174 -14.28 7.75 7.20
N SER A 175 -14.33 8.32 6.00
CA SER A 175 -14.85 7.61 4.81
C SER A 175 -13.97 6.42 4.43
N GLY A 176 -12.66 6.50 4.64
CA GLY A 176 -11.71 5.40 4.44
C GLY A 176 -11.95 4.24 5.41
N GLU A 177 -12.13 4.54 6.68
CA GLU A 177 -12.45 3.55 7.72
C GLU A 177 -13.77 2.82 7.42
N VAL A 178 -14.81 3.56 7.06
CA VAL A 178 -16.11 2.97 6.67
C VAL A 178 -15.96 2.07 5.44
N ARG A 179 -15.20 2.50 4.43
CA ARG A 179 -14.93 1.65 3.24
C ARG A 179 -14.18 0.37 3.61
N LYS A 180 -13.18 0.45 4.51
CA LYS A 180 -12.45 -0.72 5.00
C LYS A 180 -13.35 -1.69 5.77
N GLU A 181 -14.22 -1.18 6.64
CA GLU A 181 -15.19 -2.01 7.35
C GLU A 181 -16.17 -2.73 6.41
N ILE A 182 -16.67 -2.02 5.39
CA ILE A 182 -17.56 -2.61 4.38
C ILE A 182 -16.81 -3.70 3.60
N ALA A 183 -15.60 -3.41 3.10
CA ALA A 183 -14.80 -4.37 2.37
C ALA A 183 -14.44 -5.60 3.21
N GLN A 184 -14.13 -5.42 4.49
CA GLN A 184 -13.86 -6.52 5.41
C GLN A 184 -15.10 -7.41 5.61
N LYS A 185 -16.28 -6.82 5.85
CA LYS A 185 -17.53 -7.56 5.99
C LYS A 185 -17.91 -8.32 4.72
N GLU A 186 -17.68 -7.72 3.57
CA GLU A 186 -17.90 -8.38 2.27
C GLU A 186 -16.94 -9.55 2.06
N ALA A 187 -15.66 -9.39 2.41
CA ALA A 187 -14.65 -10.45 2.34
C ALA A 187 -14.97 -11.61 3.31
N GLU A 188 -15.39 -11.30 4.54
CA GLU A 188 -15.82 -12.30 5.51
C GLU A 188 -17.05 -13.07 5.03
N LYS A 189 -18.04 -12.40 4.44
CA LYS A 189 -19.23 -13.01 3.85
C LYS A 189 -18.87 -13.91 2.66
N ALA A 190 -18.00 -13.44 1.78
CA ALA A 190 -17.52 -14.22 0.64
C ALA A 190 -16.76 -15.47 1.10
N LEU A 191 -15.88 -15.33 2.11
CA LEU A 191 -15.16 -16.46 2.70
C LEU A 191 -16.13 -17.46 3.34
N SER A 192 -17.10 -17.00 4.11
CA SER A 192 -18.11 -17.88 4.76
C SER A 192 -18.90 -18.68 3.70
N SER A 193 -19.36 -18.02 2.64
CA SER A 193 -20.07 -18.70 1.55
C SER A 193 -19.17 -19.69 0.78
N LEU A 194 -17.89 -19.35 0.58
CA LEU A 194 -16.93 -20.18 -0.12
C LEU A 194 -16.55 -21.43 0.66
N THR A 195 -16.52 -21.34 1.99
CA THR A 195 -16.09 -22.39 2.92
C THR A 195 -17.25 -23.19 3.50
N GLU A 196 -18.49 -22.93 3.07
CA GLU A 196 -19.66 -23.66 3.49
C GLU A 196 -19.51 -25.15 3.14
N GLY A 197 -19.65 -26.03 4.15
CA GLY A 197 -19.46 -27.47 4.02
C GLY A 197 -18.02 -27.95 3.90
N MET A 198 -17.03 -27.08 3.98
CA MET A 198 -15.62 -27.48 4.06
C MET A 198 -15.19 -27.85 5.47
N GLU A 199 -14.23 -28.76 5.59
CA GLU A 199 -13.56 -29.02 6.85
C GLU A 199 -12.59 -27.91 7.19
N LYS A 200 -12.41 -27.63 8.51
CA LYS A 200 -11.50 -26.60 8.99
C LYS A 200 -10.51 -27.18 9.98
N THR A 201 -9.23 -26.94 9.80
CA THR A 201 -8.19 -27.34 10.75
C THR A 201 -8.06 -26.33 11.92
N GLU A 202 -7.32 -26.71 12.96
CA GLU A 202 -7.04 -25.84 14.12
C GLU A 202 -6.26 -24.57 13.72
N SER A 203 -5.42 -24.63 12.71
CA SER A 203 -4.66 -23.47 12.19
C SER A 203 -5.55 -22.46 11.42
N GLY A 204 -6.75 -22.89 11.00
CA GLY A 204 -7.68 -22.09 10.21
C GLY A 204 -7.67 -22.38 8.71
N LEU A 205 -6.93 -23.40 8.24
CA LEU A 205 -7.01 -23.89 6.86
C LEU A 205 -8.38 -24.53 6.63
N TYR A 206 -9.06 -24.18 5.52
CA TYR A 206 -10.25 -24.89 5.07
C TYR A 206 -9.90 -25.81 3.91
N TYR A 207 -10.48 -27.00 3.89
CA TYR A 207 -10.23 -27.96 2.82
C TYR A 207 -11.45 -28.83 2.51
N THR A 208 -11.51 -29.32 1.29
CA THR A 208 -12.46 -30.34 0.85
C THR A 208 -11.75 -31.29 -0.12
N ILE A 209 -11.85 -32.60 0.17
CA ILE A 209 -11.35 -33.62 -0.75
C ILE A 209 -12.34 -33.74 -1.91
N THR A 210 -11.92 -33.36 -3.11
CA THR A 210 -12.76 -33.37 -4.32
C THR A 210 -12.65 -34.68 -5.08
N LYS A 211 -11.54 -35.42 -4.89
CA LYS A 211 -11.28 -36.76 -5.42
C LYS A 211 -10.48 -37.53 -4.37
N SER A 212 -10.97 -38.71 -3.99
CA SER A 212 -10.24 -39.57 -3.05
C SER A 212 -9.00 -40.16 -3.71
N GLY A 213 -7.93 -40.28 -2.94
CA GLY A 213 -6.73 -41.00 -3.30
C GLY A 213 -6.72 -42.41 -2.72
N SER A 214 -5.55 -43.03 -2.69
CA SER A 214 -5.35 -44.36 -2.12
C SER A 214 -3.98 -44.47 -1.43
N GLY A 215 -3.87 -45.40 -0.48
CA GLY A 215 -2.63 -45.68 0.25
C GLY A 215 -2.43 -44.76 1.48
N ASP A 216 -1.19 -44.59 1.89
CA ASP A 216 -0.82 -43.81 3.07
C ASP A 216 -0.86 -42.28 2.79
N PHE A 217 -0.78 -41.49 3.85
CA PHE A 217 -0.60 -40.06 3.76
C PHE A 217 0.89 -39.72 3.75
N PRO A 218 1.32 -38.66 3.04
CA PRO A 218 2.71 -38.25 3.01
C PRO A 218 3.14 -37.69 4.38
N LYS A 219 4.34 -38.09 4.81
CA LYS A 219 4.93 -37.63 6.07
C LYS A 219 5.82 -36.42 5.85
N LYS A 220 5.98 -35.61 6.89
CA LYS A 220 6.98 -34.52 6.90
C LYS A 220 8.37 -35.06 6.49
N GLY A 221 9.05 -34.33 5.61
CA GLY A 221 10.39 -34.64 5.11
C GLY A 221 10.42 -35.48 3.84
N VAL A 222 9.28 -35.96 3.32
CA VAL A 222 9.24 -36.64 2.00
C VAL A 222 9.10 -35.63 0.87
N THR A 223 9.64 -35.92 -0.29
CA THR A 223 9.42 -35.14 -1.51
C THR A 223 8.07 -35.50 -2.10
N VAL A 224 7.25 -34.52 -2.38
CA VAL A 224 5.93 -34.67 -2.98
C VAL A 224 5.90 -34.00 -4.36
N ALA A 225 5.11 -34.51 -5.28
CA ALA A 225 4.82 -33.93 -6.59
C ALA A 225 3.34 -33.53 -6.65
N VAL A 226 3.05 -32.24 -6.83
CA VAL A 226 1.69 -31.67 -6.75
C VAL A 226 1.37 -30.86 -8.00
N HIS A 227 0.28 -31.21 -8.67
CA HIS A 227 -0.35 -30.29 -9.61
C HIS A 227 -1.27 -29.32 -8.87
N TYR A 228 -1.33 -28.08 -9.36
CA TYR A 228 -2.14 -27.06 -8.71
C TYR A 228 -2.60 -25.93 -9.63
N ARG A 229 -3.64 -25.25 -9.20
CA ARG A 229 -4.12 -23.97 -9.70
C ARG A 229 -4.40 -23.04 -8.52
N GLY A 230 -3.68 -21.92 -8.44
CA GLY A 230 -3.82 -20.91 -7.40
C GLY A 230 -4.66 -19.73 -7.88
N MET A 231 -5.63 -19.29 -7.06
CA MET A 231 -6.60 -18.26 -7.37
C MET A 231 -6.79 -17.31 -6.17
N LEU A 232 -7.13 -16.06 -6.46
CA LEU A 232 -7.68 -15.11 -5.50
C LEU A 232 -9.18 -15.38 -5.26
N LEU A 233 -9.78 -14.72 -4.25
CA LEU A 233 -11.22 -14.85 -3.95
C LEU A 233 -12.14 -14.45 -5.11
N ASP A 234 -11.71 -13.52 -5.96
CA ASP A 234 -12.43 -13.08 -7.16
C ASP A 234 -12.32 -14.05 -8.35
N GLY A 235 -11.59 -15.17 -8.17
CA GLY A 235 -11.34 -16.18 -9.20
C GLY A 235 -10.15 -15.89 -10.12
N THR A 236 -9.45 -14.78 -9.93
CA THR A 236 -8.24 -14.45 -10.70
C THR A 236 -7.15 -15.50 -10.45
N VAL A 237 -6.75 -16.21 -11.50
CA VAL A 237 -5.67 -17.20 -11.43
C VAL A 237 -4.32 -16.48 -11.44
N PHE A 238 -3.53 -16.66 -10.38
CA PHE A 238 -2.21 -16.06 -10.28
C PHE A 238 -1.06 -17.02 -10.60
N ASP A 239 -1.27 -18.34 -10.46
CA ASP A 239 -0.28 -19.35 -10.83
C ASP A 239 -0.94 -20.72 -11.09
N SER A 240 -0.34 -21.53 -11.98
CA SER A 240 -0.82 -22.86 -12.29
C SER A 240 0.30 -23.75 -12.83
N SER A 241 0.47 -24.94 -12.26
CA SER A 241 1.38 -25.97 -12.75
C SER A 241 0.90 -26.61 -14.05
N TYR A 242 -0.41 -26.58 -14.30
CA TYR A 242 -1.00 -27.12 -15.54
C TYR A 242 -0.59 -26.29 -16.77
N GLN A 243 -0.39 -24.97 -16.64
CA GLN A 243 0.10 -24.11 -17.72
C GLN A 243 1.54 -24.45 -18.13
N ARG A 244 2.34 -24.96 -17.19
CA ARG A 244 3.72 -25.40 -17.41
C ARG A 244 3.80 -26.87 -17.75
N ASN A 245 2.70 -27.62 -17.68
CA ASN A 245 2.60 -29.06 -17.83
C ASN A 245 3.63 -29.85 -16.99
N GLN A 246 3.92 -29.31 -15.79
CA GLN A 246 4.90 -29.88 -14.87
C GLN A 246 4.43 -29.69 -13.42
N PRO A 247 4.30 -30.77 -12.62
CA PRO A 247 3.99 -30.66 -11.20
C PRO A 247 5.09 -29.93 -10.45
N LEU A 248 4.75 -29.30 -9.34
CA LEU A 248 5.72 -28.74 -8.40
C LEU A 248 6.21 -29.84 -7.48
N GLU A 249 7.53 -30.02 -7.43
CA GLU A 249 8.18 -30.92 -6.48
C GLU A 249 8.77 -30.12 -5.31
N PHE A 250 8.51 -30.55 -4.08
CA PHE A 250 9.07 -29.93 -2.89
C PHE A 250 9.10 -30.91 -1.71
N THR A 251 9.94 -30.63 -0.71
CA THR A 251 9.99 -31.39 0.53
C THR A 251 8.92 -30.90 1.49
N LEU A 252 8.01 -31.79 1.88
CA LEU A 252 6.83 -31.47 2.68
C LEU A 252 7.19 -31.13 4.14
N GLY A 253 6.56 -30.10 4.69
CA GLY A 253 6.64 -29.75 6.11
C GLY A 253 7.94 -29.06 6.56
N VAL A 254 8.78 -28.58 5.63
CA VAL A 254 10.06 -27.94 5.94
C VAL A 254 10.10 -26.43 5.58
N GLY A 255 8.97 -25.85 5.22
CA GLY A 255 8.83 -24.41 4.91
C GLY A 255 9.36 -24.02 3.53
N GLN A 256 9.39 -24.94 2.56
CA GLN A 256 9.70 -24.62 1.16
C GLN A 256 8.52 -23.99 0.44
N VAL A 257 7.32 -24.17 0.97
CA VAL A 257 6.06 -23.61 0.49
C VAL A 257 5.35 -22.88 1.62
N ILE A 258 4.25 -22.19 1.32
CA ILE A 258 3.42 -21.52 2.33
C ILE A 258 2.88 -22.52 3.37
N PRO A 259 2.71 -22.10 4.65
CA PRO A 259 2.26 -23.00 5.72
C PRO A 259 0.98 -23.78 5.40
N GLY A 260 0.01 -23.13 4.74
CA GLY A 260 -1.23 -23.78 4.34
C GLY A 260 -1.04 -24.94 3.33
N TRP A 261 0.02 -24.91 2.54
CA TRP A 261 0.40 -26.04 1.67
C TRP A 261 1.09 -27.14 2.45
N ASP A 262 2.07 -26.78 3.30
CA ASP A 262 2.75 -27.76 4.15
C ASP A 262 1.76 -28.55 5.02
N GLU A 263 0.67 -27.93 5.46
CA GLU A 263 -0.41 -28.58 6.21
C GLU A 263 -1.38 -29.32 5.28
N GLY A 264 -1.92 -28.64 4.25
CA GLY A 264 -3.00 -29.16 3.41
C GLY A 264 -2.61 -30.39 2.60
N ILE A 265 -1.37 -30.48 2.10
CA ILE A 265 -0.91 -31.63 1.33
C ILE A 265 -0.73 -32.87 2.21
N GLN A 266 -0.45 -32.73 3.51
CA GLN A 266 -0.38 -33.84 4.45
C GLN A 266 -1.76 -34.52 4.69
N LEU A 267 -2.85 -33.85 4.34
CA LEU A 267 -4.21 -34.37 4.45
C LEU A 267 -4.63 -35.22 3.23
N LEU A 268 -3.77 -35.32 2.20
CA LEU A 268 -4.07 -35.98 0.94
C LEU A 268 -3.37 -37.33 0.82
N GLN A 269 -4.09 -38.35 0.33
CA GLN A 269 -3.50 -39.60 -0.13
C GLN A 269 -2.99 -39.43 -1.58
N ARG A 270 -2.12 -40.33 -2.04
CA ARG A 270 -1.65 -40.35 -3.43
C ARG A 270 -2.82 -40.42 -4.41
N GLY A 271 -2.82 -39.56 -5.43
CA GLY A 271 -3.88 -39.43 -6.44
C GLY A 271 -5.13 -38.69 -5.96
N ALA A 272 -5.14 -38.19 -4.72
CA ALA A 272 -6.22 -37.34 -4.24
C ALA A 272 -6.15 -35.93 -4.81
N SER A 273 -7.31 -35.33 -5.00
CA SER A 273 -7.45 -33.90 -5.30
C SER A 273 -8.23 -33.20 -4.19
N ALA A 274 -7.88 -31.98 -3.90
CA ALA A 274 -8.56 -31.17 -2.90
C ALA A 274 -8.66 -29.71 -3.34
N ARG A 275 -9.63 -29.03 -2.75
CA ARG A 275 -9.70 -27.59 -2.73
C ARG A 275 -9.27 -27.11 -1.34
N LEU A 276 -8.27 -26.23 -1.30
CA LEU A 276 -7.76 -25.59 -0.10
C LEU A 276 -8.14 -24.11 -0.16
N VAL A 277 -8.67 -23.57 0.95
CA VAL A 277 -8.87 -22.14 1.14
C VAL A 277 -7.96 -21.72 2.29
N ILE A 278 -6.94 -20.94 1.95
CA ILE A 278 -5.80 -20.65 2.82
C ILE A 278 -5.89 -19.18 3.25
N PRO A 279 -6.20 -18.88 4.52
CA PRO A 279 -6.17 -17.53 5.05
C PRO A 279 -4.76 -16.91 4.93
N SER A 280 -4.68 -15.58 4.87
CA SER A 280 -3.44 -14.85 4.61
C SER A 280 -2.30 -15.20 5.58
N GLN A 281 -2.61 -15.45 6.86
CA GLN A 281 -1.63 -15.83 7.88
C GLN A 281 -0.96 -17.20 7.62
N LEU A 282 -1.60 -18.07 6.85
CA LEU A 282 -1.04 -19.34 6.38
C LEU A 282 -0.49 -19.25 4.95
N ALA A 283 -0.45 -18.05 4.37
CA ALA A 283 0.00 -17.74 3.02
C ALA A 283 1.09 -16.65 3.03
N TYR A 284 0.83 -15.47 2.47
CA TYR A 284 1.83 -14.40 2.31
C TYR A 284 1.63 -13.21 3.27
N GLY A 285 0.62 -13.28 4.17
CA GLY A 285 0.38 -12.28 5.22
C GLY A 285 0.19 -10.86 4.68
N THR A 286 0.59 -9.90 5.50
CA THR A 286 0.48 -8.45 5.22
C THR A 286 1.39 -7.95 4.10
N ARG A 287 2.32 -8.78 3.60
CA ARG A 287 3.25 -8.39 2.53
C ARG A 287 2.71 -8.67 1.13
N GLY A 288 1.81 -9.67 0.99
CA GLY A 288 1.46 -10.19 -0.33
C GLY A 288 2.65 -10.79 -1.06
N ALA A 289 2.55 -11.03 -2.36
CA ALA A 289 3.65 -11.58 -3.16
C ALA A 289 3.62 -11.11 -4.62
N GLY A 290 4.82 -10.74 -5.13
CA GLY A 290 5.10 -10.55 -6.55
C GLY A 290 4.27 -9.48 -7.26
N GLY A 291 3.60 -8.58 -6.53
CA GLY A 291 2.69 -7.60 -7.12
C GLY A 291 1.40 -8.20 -7.69
N VAL A 292 1.21 -9.52 -7.56
CA VAL A 292 0.04 -10.26 -8.07
C VAL A 292 -0.87 -10.69 -6.92
N ILE A 293 -0.30 -11.04 -5.77
CA ILE A 293 -1.04 -11.40 -4.56
C ILE A 293 -1.07 -10.19 -3.63
N PRO A 294 -2.25 -9.59 -3.39
CA PRO A 294 -2.39 -8.44 -2.49
C PRO A 294 -2.01 -8.76 -1.03
N PRO A 295 -1.69 -7.74 -0.22
CA PRO A 295 -1.65 -7.87 1.23
C PRO A 295 -2.94 -8.50 1.78
N ASP A 296 -2.80 -9.33 2.81
CA ASP A 296 -3.90 -9.99 3.53
C ASP A 296 -4.84 -10.85 2.67
N ALA A 297 -4.40 -11.26 1.47
CA ALA A 297 -5.20 -12.06 0.56
C ALA A 297 -5.40 -13.50 1.07
N THR A 298 -6.65 -13.94 1.14
CA THR A 298 -7.01 -15.36 1.23
C THR A 298 -6.83 -16.01 -0.15
N LEU A 299 -6.19 -17.17 -0.19
CA LEU A 299 -5.90 -17.88 -1.42
C LEU A 299 -6.74 -19.14 -1.56
N ILE A 300 -7.13 -19.46 -2.77
CA ILE A 300 -7.80 -20.71 -3.12
C ILE A 300 -6.82 -21.53 -3.96
N PHE A 301 -6.62 -22.78 -3.59
CA PHE A 301 -5.86 -23.73 -4.39
C PHE A 301 -6.69 -24.96 -4.70
N GLU A 302 -6.72 -25.33 -5.97
CA GLU A 302 -7.08 -26.66 -6.40
C GLU A 302 -5.78 -27.43 -6.54
N VAL A 303 -5.64 -28.54 -5.80
CA VAL A 303 -4.40 -29.32 -5.74
C VAL A 303 -4.66 -30.78 -6.07
N GLU A 304 -3.69 -31.43 -6.69
CA GLU A 304 -3.69 -32.88 -6.92
C GLU A 304 -2.33 -33.47 -6.53
N LEU A 305 -2.33 -34.36 -5.53
CA LEU A 305 -1.11 -35.06 -5.09
C LEU A 305 -0.81 -36.21 -6.00
N ILE A 306 0.18 -36.05 -6.88
CA ILE A 306 0.54 -37.04 -7.89
C ILE A 306 1.34 -38.20 -7.29
N ASN A 307 2.38 -37.86 -6.50
CA ASN A 307 3.30 -38.84 -5.94
C ASN A 307 4.05 -38.32 -4.71
N PHE A 308 4.60 -39.25 -3.90
CA PHE A 308 5.54 -39.04 -2.82
C PHE A 308 6.31 -40.29 -2.46
#